data_44129c6468d20d35ce21e7cef36c69e0
#
_entry.id   44129c6468d20d35ce21e7cef36c69e0
#
_cell.length_a   1.000
_cell.length_b   1.000
_cell.length_c   1.000
_cell.angle_alpha   90.00
_cell.angle_beta   90.00
_cell.angle_gamma   90.00
#
_symmetry.space_group_name_H-M   'P 1'
#
loop_
_entity.id
_entity.type
_entity.pdbx_description
1 polymer ?
#
loop_
_entity_poly.entity_id
_entity_poly.type
_entity_poly.pdbx_seq_one_letter_code
_entity_poly.pdbx_strand_id
1 'polypeptide(L)'
;MRGADISARRPSEDGMTLIEMMIVLVIIGVMAGAVALGMGSVTRAPSVETEARRLATRLQAAADDAMLGDRTIAFTVRKDGYGFAVMSPDGKIVPRTDDALGFHQLPGGMVMTLSVKPPVVLGVDGAGRPMQAVIESGPKRWTVVYDGMTVRAFPAVVLKL
;
A
#
# COMPACT_ATOMS: atom_id res chain seq x y z
N MET A 1 -74.46 -32.19 -38.08
CA MET A 1 -73.55 -32.11 -36.90
C MET A 1 -72.18 -31.73 -37.42
N ARG A 2 -71.74 -30.48 -37.12
CA ARG A 2 -70.45 -29.91 -37.59
C ARG A 2 -69.41 -30.22 -36.54
N GLY A 3 -68.38 -30.97 -36.89
CA GLY A 3 -67.17 -31.13 -36.07
C GLY A 3 -66.28 -29.84 -36.14
N ALA A 4 -66.04 -29.27 -35.02
CA ALA A 4 -65.11 -28.14 -34.91
C ALA A 4 -63.69 -28.69 -34.85
N ASP A 5 -62.91 -28.35 -35.87
CA ASP A 5 -61.46 -28.63 -35.95
C ASP A 5 -60.72 -27.59 -35.19
N ILE A 6 -60.24 -27.94 -33.99
CA ILE A 6 -59.40 -27.06 -33.17
C ILE A 6 -57.98 -27.29 -33.60
N SER A 7 -57.55 -26.49 -34.55
CA SER A 7 -56.15 -26.40 -34.98
C SER A 7 -55.31 -25.82 -33.82
N ALA A 8 -54.68 -26.68 -33.07
CA ALA A 8 -53.67 -26.23 -32.05
C ALA A 8 -52.48 -25.61 -32.76
N ARG A 9 -52.38 -24.29 -32.69
CA ARG A 9 -51.20 -23.50 -33.09
C ARG A 9 -50.03 -23.95 -32.23
N ARG A 10 -49.09 -24.67 -32.80
CA ARG A 10 -47.79 -24.92 -32.16
C ARG A 10 -47.07 -23.60 -32.04
N PRO A 11 -46.51 -23.23 -30.85
CA PRO A 11 -45.63 -22.09 -30.76
C PRO A 11 -44.42 -22.36 -31.66
N SER A 12 -44.09 -21.40 -32.51
CA SER A 12 -42.87 -21.41 -33.30
C SER A 12 -41.69 -21.44 -32.34
N GLU A 13 -40.95 -22.51 -32.34
CA GLU A 13 -39.62 -22.52 -31.71
C GLU A 13 -38.71 -21.65 -32.60
N ASP A 14 -38.62 -20.37 -32.25
CA ASP A 14 -37.68 -19.47 -32.88
C ASP A 14 -36.28 -19.91 -32.44
N GLY A 15 -35.66 -20.73 -33.28
CA GLY A 15 -34.30 -21.19 -33.08
C GLY A 15 -33.37 -19.98 -33.01
N MET A 16 -32.66 -19.84 -31.90
CA MET A 16 -31.69 -18.78 -31.69
C MET A 16 -30.67 -18.80 -32.83
N THR A 17 -30.51 -17.69 -33.52
CA THR A 17 -29.61 -17.61 -34.65
C THR A 17 -28.17 -17.56 -34.19
N LEU A 18 -27.26 -18.11 -34.99
CA LEU A 18 -25.81 -18.12 -34.68
C LEU A 18 -25.28 -16.69 -34.50
N ILE A 19 -25.86 -15.72 -35.23
CA ILE A 19 -25.48 -14.30 -35.10
C ILE A 19 -25.93 -13.71 -33.77
N GLU A 20 -27.08 -14.11 -33.23
CA GLU A 20 -27.56 -13.63 -31.94
C GLU A 20 -26.64 -14.10 -30.81
N MET A 21 -26.16 -15.34 -30.86
CA MET A 21 -25.15 -15.84 -29.92
C MET A 21 -23.83 -15.07 -30.03
N MET A 22 -23.39 -14.74 -31.26
CA MET A 22 -22.17 -13.92 -31.43
C MET A 22 -22.32 -12.53 -30.81
N ILE A 23 -23.47 -11.87 -31.01
CA ILE A 23 -23.72 -10.53 -30.44
C ILE A 23 -23.75 -10.61 -28.91
N VAL A 24 -24.41 -11.61 -28.33
CA VAL A 24 -24.44 -11.79 -26.86
C VAL A 24 -23.05 -12.00 -26.29
N LEU A 25 -22.23 -12.85 -26.94
CA LEU A 25 -20.85 -13.07 -26.49
C LEU A 25 -20.00 -11.81 -26.58
N VAL A 26 -20.18 -10.98 -27.61
CA VAL A 26 -19.49 -9.69 -27.74
C VAL A 26 -19.91 -8.74 -26.63
N ILE A 27 -21.20 -8.64 -26.34
CA ILE A 27 -21.70 -7.76 -25.26
C ILE A 27 -21.15 -8.22 -23.89
N ILE A 28 -21.20 -9.52 -23.60
CA ILE A 28 -20.64 -10.08 -22.37
C ILE A 28 -19.14 -9.82 -22.29
N GLY A 29 -18.40 -10.01 -23.38
CA GLY A 29 -16.96 -9.75 -23.45
C GLY A 29 -16.62 -8.29 -23.18
N VAL A 30 -17.34 -7.35 -23.76
CA VAL A 30 -17.16 -5.91 -23.53
C VAL A 30 -17.51 -5.53 -22.11
N MET A 31 -18.63 -6.04 -21.56
CA MET A 31 -19.01 -5.78 -20.17
C MET A 31 -18.02 -6.38 -19.18
N ALA A 32 -17.57 -7.60 -19.38
CA ALA A 32 -16.54 -8.24 -18.55
C ALA A 32 -15.20 -7.48 -18.60
N GLY A 33 -14.82 -7.01 -19.79
CA GLY A 33 -13.64 -6.15 -19.97
C GLY A 33 -13.75 -4.80 -19.24
N ALA A 34 -14.91 -4.15 -19.31
CA ALA A 34 -15.17 -2.90 -18.61
C ALA A 34 -15.12 -3.07 -17.08
N VAL A 35 -15.67 -4.16 -16.56
CA VAL A 35 -15.61 -4.50 -15.11
C VAL A 35 -14.17 -4.79 -14.68
N ALA A 36 -13.41 -5.55 -15.47
CA ALA A 36 -12.01 -5.86 -15.15
C ALA A 36 -11.13 -4.61 -15.13
N LEU A 37 -11.33 -3.67 -16.06
CA LEU A 37 -10.66 -2.37 -16.08
C LEU A 37 -11.09 -1.47 -14.92
N GLY A 38 -12.37 -1.51 -14.53
CA GLY A 38 -12.90 -0.75 -13.39
C GLY A 38 -12.38 -1.24 -12.04
N MET A 39 -12.15 -2.54 -11.87
CA MET A 39 -11.59 -3.10 -10.64
C MET A 39 -10.11 -2.73 -10.43
N GLY A 40 -9.35 -2.49 -11.49
CA GLY A 40 -7.94 -2.07 -11.41
C GLY A 40 -7.73 -0.65 -10.88
N SER A 41 -8.76 0.20 -10.91
CA SER A 41 -8.67 1.60 -10.47
C SER A 41 -9.15 1.86 -9.04
N VAL A 42 -9.62 0.85 -8.31
CA VAL A 42 -9.82 0.95 -6.85
C VAL A 42 -8.47 0.73 -6.15
N THR A 43 -7.43 1.42 -6.56
CA THR A 43 -6.32 1.72 -5.66
C THR A 43 -6.92 2.56 -4.55
N ARG A 44 -7.18 1.93 -3.40
CA ARG A 44 -7.52 2.66 -2.17
C ARG A 44 -6.52 3.80 -2.06
N ALA A 45 -7.02 5.04 -2.07
CA ALA A 45 -6.18 6.20 -1.82
C ALA A 45 -5.29 5.87 -0.62
N PRO A 46 -3.96 6.04 -0.72
CA PRO A 46 -3.05 5.64 0.34
C PRO A 46 -3.53 6.25 1.65
N SER A 47 -3.85 5.40 2.61
CA SER A 47 -4.32 5.86 3.91
C SER A 47 -3.12 6.11 4.83
N VAL A 48 -3.25 7.05 5.76
CA VAL A 48 -2.22 7.32 6.78
C VAL A 48 -1.85 6.03 7.53
N GLU A 49 -2.82 5.16 7.79
CA GLU A 49 -2.59 3.84 8.39
C GLU A 49 -1.70 2.96 7.51
N THR A 50 -2.01 2.87 6.21
CA THR A 50 -1.22 2.05 5.28
C THR A 50 0.22 2.52 5.21
N GLU A 51 0.44 3.83 5.17
CA GLU A 51 1.78 4.41 5.15
C GLU A 51 2.52 4.23 6.48
N ALA A 52 1.83 4.36 7.61
CA ALA A 52 2.41 4.10 8.92
C ALA A 52 2.83 2.63 9.09
N ARG A 53 1.98 1.69 8.66
CA ARG A 53 2.31 0.25 8.66
C ARG A 53 3.47 -0.07 7.71
N ARG A 54 3.49 0.54 6.53
CA ARG A 54 4.62 0.42 5.58
C ARG A 54 5.92 0.93 6.19
N LEU A 55 5.89 2.12 6.81
CA LEU A 55 7.05 2.67 7.50
C LEU A 55 7.53 1.72 8.61
N ALA A 56 6.61 1.18 9.42
CA ALA A 56 6.95 0.25 10.49
C ALA A 56 7.63 -1.02 9.96
N THR A 57 7.08 -1.63 8.91
CA THR A 57 7.67 -2.83 8.28
C THR A 57 9.07 -2.54 7.73
N ARG A 58 9.25 -1.41 7.06
CA ARG A 58 10.56 -1.02 6.47
C ARG A 58 11.58 -0.67 7.55
N LEU A 59 11.17 0.02 8.61
CA LEU A 59 12.03 0.29 9.77
C LEU A 59 12.48 -0.99 10.46
N GLN A 60 11.57 -1.95 10.66
CA GLN A 60 11.92 -3.24 11.23
C GLN A 60 12.90 -3.99 10.33
N ALA A 61 12.63 -4.07 9.03
CA ALA A 61 13.54 -4.70 8.07
C ALA A 61 14.93 -4.05 8.06
N ALA A 62 15.01 -2.73 8.18
CA ALA A 62 16.28 -2.00 8.25
C ALA A 62 17.03 -2.27 9.57
N ALA A 63 16.32 -2.36 10.70
CA ALA A 63 16.91 -2.70 11.98
C ALA A 63 17.43 -4.16 11.98
N ASP A 64 16.66 -5.09 11.41
CA ASP A 64 17.06 -6.49 11.28
C ASP A 64 18.27 -6.62 10.33
N ASP A 65 18.30 -5.92 9.19
CA ASP A 65 19.45 -5.91 8.27
C ASP A 65 20.70 -5.31 8.92
N ALA A 66 20.55 -4.29 9.76
CA ALA A 66 21.66 -3.71 10.53
C ALA A 66 22.24 -4.73 11.52
N MET A 67 21.39 -5.44 12.26
CA MET A 67 21.80 -6.46 13.24
C MET A 67 22.45 -7.67 12.59
N LEU A 68 21.84 -8.19 11.51
CA LEU A 68 22.31 -9.40 10.82
C LEU A 68 23.52 -9.14 9.94
N GLY A 69 23.62 -7.95 9.37
CA GLY A 69 24.64 -7.59 8.40
C GLY A 69 25.87 -6.92 9.00
N ASP A 70 25.94 -6.74 10.33
CA ASP A 70 27.02 -6.02 11.04
C ASP A 70 27.37 -4.69 10.36
N ARG A 71 26.32 -3.93 9.98
CA ARG A 71 26.46 -2.66 9.28
C ARG A 71 25.57 -1.60 9.89
N THR A 72 26.08 -0.40 9.96
CA THR A 72 25.32 0.75 10.45
C THR A 72 24.34 1.22 9.38
N ILE A 73 23.04 1.10 9.66
CA ILE A 73 21.99 1.65 8.83
C ILE A 73 21.41 2.89 9.47
N ALA A 74 21.24 3.93 8.68
CA ALA A 74 20.63 5.18 9.11
C ALA A 74 19.28 5.39 8.41
N PHE A 75 18.28 5.74 9.19
CA PHE A 75 17.00 6.23 8.70
C PHE A 75 17.11 7.70 8.34
N THR A 76 16.78 8.04 7.11
CA THR A 76 16.89 9.38 6.54
C THR A 76 15.53 9.90 6.12
N VAL A 77 15.26 11.18 6.33
CA VAL A 77 14.01 11.82 5.95
C VAL A 77 14.30 13.01 5.05
N ARG A 78 13.47 13.16 4.02
CA ARG A 78 13.43 14.32 3.13
C ARG A 78 12.05 14.96 3.20
N LYS A 79 11.91 16.11 2.57
CA LYS A 79 10.66 16.88 2.58
C LYS A 79 9.47 16.09 2.00
N ASP A 80 9.73 15.21 1.06
CA ASP A 80 8.75 14.46 0.28
C ASP A 80 8.73 12.95 0.59
N GLY A 81 9.52 12.49 1.57
CA GLY A 81 9.58 11.08 1.88
C GLY A 81 10.70 10.67 2.80
N TYR A 82 10.97 9.38 2.83
CA TYR A 82 11.99 8.78 3.68
C TYR A 82 12.73 7.64 2.99
N GLY A 83 13.88 7.31 3.49
CA GLY A 83 14.67 6.20 2.98
C GLY A 83 15.70 5.74 4.00
N PHE A 84 16.52 4.79 3.59
CA PHE A 84 17.58 4.25 4.42
C PHE A 84 18.91 4.38 3.71
N ALA A 85 19.97 4.43 4.49
CA ALA A 85 21.32 4.56 3.99
C ALA A 85 22.27 3.73 4.84
N VAL A 86 23.31 3.19 4.22
CA VAL A 86 24.42 2.56 4.94
C VAL A 86 25.39 3.65 5.34
N MET A 87 25.80 3.65 6.61
CA MET A 87 26.83 4.53 7.12
C MET A 87 28.14 3.76 7.16
N SER A 88 29.15 4.25 6.43
CA SER A 88 30.50 3.71 6.47
C SER A 88 31.24 4.14 7.73
N PRO A 89 32.30 3.43 8.16
CA PRO A 89 33.08 3.78 9.34
C PRO A 89 33.72 5.19 9.28
N ASP A 90 33.97 5.68 8.08
CA ASP A 90 34.45 7.05 7.80
C ASP A 90 33.35 8.11 7.87
N GLY A 91 32.11 7.73 8.27
CA GLY A 91 30.97 8.64 8.40
C GLY A 91 30.26 8.97 7.09
N LYS A 92 30.63 8.34 5.98
CA LYS A 92 30.00 8.55 4.69
C LYS A 92 28.65 7.84 4.62
N ILE A 93 27.62 8.55 4.21
CA ILE A 93 26.25 8.04 4.10
C ILE A 93 25.96 7.68 2.63
N VAL A 94 25.70 6.40 2.37
CA VAL A 94 25.36 5.88 1.04
C VAL A 94 23.89 5.45 1.03
N PRO A 95 23.02 6.14 0.29
CA PRO A 95 21.61 5.77 0.21
C PRO A 95 21.41 4.36 -0.34
N ARG A 96 20.44 3.64 0.23
CA ARG A 96 19.98 2.36 -0.33
C ARG A 96 19.11 2.62 -1.55
N THR A 97 19.25 1.76 -2.55
CA THR A 97 18.52 1.87 -3.83
C THR A 97 17.69 0.62 -4.14
N ASP A 98 17.72 -0.37 -3.24
CA ASP A 98 16.90 -1.58 -3.38
C ASP A 98 15.42 -1.30 -3.07
N ASP A 99 14.53 -2.18 -3.56
CA ASP A 99 13.08 -2.02 -3.43
C ASP A 99 12.60 -2.02 -1.97
N ALA A 100 13.32 -2.73 -1.09
CA ALA A 100 12.92 -2.87 0.31
C ALA A 100 13.26 -1.62 1.13
N LEU A 101 14.45 -1.06 0.95
CA LEU A 101 14.99 0.02 1.80
C LEU A 101 15.34 1.30 1.03
N GLY A 102 15.14 1.35 -0.27
CA GLY A 102 15.31 2.55 -1.08
C GLY A 102 14.39 3.70 -0.67
N PHE A 103 14.54 4.83 -1.30
CA PHE A 103 13.70 6.00 -1.02
C PHE A 103 12.23 5.73 -1.32
N HIS A 104 11.35 6.07 -0.37
CA HIS A 104 9.90 6.00 -0.50
C HIS A 104 9.31 7.42 -0.42
N GLN A 105 8.61 7.81 -1.47
CA GLN A 105 7.91 9.07 -1.52
C GLN A 105 6.56 8.95 -0.80
N LEU A 106 6.29 9.87 0.12
CA LEU A 106 5.00 9.94 0.79
C LEU A 106 3.92 10.45 -0.18
N PRO A 107 2.71 9.88 -0.15
CA PRO A 107 1.59 10.38 -0.92
C PRO A 107 1.30 11.86 -0.62
N GLY A 108 0.85 12.58 -1.64
CA GLY A 108 0.53 14.00 -1.51
C GLY A 108 -0.45 14.29 -0.37
N GLY A 109 -0.21 15.37 0.37
CA GLY A 109 -1.02 15.75 1.52
C GLY A 109 -0.70 15.02 2.82
N MET A 110 0.30 14.13 2.83
CA MET A 110 0.83 13.52 4.05
C MET A 110 2.08 14.23 4.52
N VAL A 111 2.18 14.40 5.84
CA VAL A 111 3.35 14.98 6.50
C VAL A 111 3.87 13.99 7.53
N MET A 112 5.19 13.85 7.59
CA MET A 112 5.86 13.05 8.60
C MET A 112 6.71 13.92 9.50
N THR A 113 6.51 13.76 10.81
CA THR A 113 7.27 14.45 11.86
C THR A 113 7.99 13.42 12.72
N LEU A 114 9.26 13.70 13.05
CA LEU A 114 10.07 12.83 13.91
C LEU A 114 10.31 13.49 15.27
N SER A 115 10.40 12.66 16.30
CA SER A 115 10.78 13.09 17.65
C SER A 115 12.27 13.39 17.79
N VAL A 116 13.09 12.91 16.86
CA VAL A 116 14.56 13.10 16.83
C VAL A 116 15.00 13.61 15.47
N LYS A 117 16.12 14.31 15.43
CA LYS A 117 16.67 14.86 14.17
C LYS A 117 17.30 13.74 13.33
N PRO A 118 16.92 13.58 12.05
CA PRO A 118 17.59 12.62 11.15
C PRO A 118 19.02 13.09 10.78
N PRO A 119 19.93 12.17 10.42
CA PRO A 119 19.73 10.72 10.31
C PRO A 119 19.66 10.00 11.66
N VAL A 120 18.82 8.95 11.75
CA VAL A 120 18.69 8.13 12.97
C VAL A 120 19.34 6.79 12.73
N VAL A 121 20.34 6.46 13.54
CA VAL A 121 21.04 5.18 13.46
C VAL A 121 20.17 4.06 14.01
N LEU A 122 20.08 2.95 13.27
CA LEU A 122 19.32 1.76 13.60
C LEU A 122 20.26 0.61 13.98
N GLY A 123 19.90 -0.12 14.98
CA GLY A 123 20.23 -1.50 15.25
C GLY A 123 21.66 -1.99 15.27
N VAL A 124 22.63 -1.26 15.83
CA VAL A 124 23.95 -1.85 16.11
C VAL A 124 24.13 -1.90 17.63
N ASP A 125 24.44 -3.08 18.19
CA ASP A 125 24.78 -3.33 19.59
C ASP A 125 23.82 -2.74 20.64
N GLY A 126 22.52 -2.70 20.36
CA GLY A 126 21.57 -2.06 21.25
C GLY A 126 21.65 -0.52 21.26
N ALA A 127 22.46 0.08 20.39
CA ALA A 127 22.66 1.51 20.28
C ALA A 127 21.61 2.19 19.36
N GLY A 128 20.61 1.46 18.86
CA GLY A 128 19.51 2.06 18.13
C GLY A 128 18.82 3.12 18.98
N ARG A 129 18.85 4.38 18.53
CA ARG A 129 18.17 5.46 19.27
C ARG A 129 16.66 5.29 19.15
N PRO A 130 15.92 5.18 20.26
CA PRO A 130 14.48 5.20 20.22
C PRO A 130 13.97 6.44 19.51
N MET A 131 12.99 6.25 18.63
CA MET A 131 12.37 7.35 17.91
C MET A 131 10.88 7.14 17.72
N GLN A 132 10.19 8.24 17.55
CA GLN A 132 8.79 8.25 17.18
C GLN A 132 8.62 9.04 15.88
N ALA A 133 7.90 8.46 14.94
CA ALA A 133 7.46 9.12 13.72
C ALA A 133 5.94 9.26 13.74
N VAL A 134 5.44 10.44 13.45
CA VAL A 134 4.00 10.69 13.29
C VAL A 134 3.75 10.99 11.83
N ILE A 135 2.84 10.22 11.21
CA ILE A 135 2.35 10.47 9.86
C ILE A 135 0.93 11.01 9.98
N GLU A 136 0.68 12.14 9.34
CA GLU A 136 -0.62 12.79 9.39
C GLU A 136 -1.09 13.26 8.01
N SER A 137 -2.42 13.26 7.84
CA SER A 137 -3.09 13.84 6.69
C SER A 137 -4.47 14.33 7.13
N GLY A 138 -4.66 15.65 7.20
CA GLY A 138 -5.83 16.26 7.80
C GLY A 138 -6.04 15.80 9.25
N PRO A 139 -7.22 15.29 9.64
CA PRO A 139 -7.50 14.86 11.00
C PRO A 139 -6.93 13.48 11.36
N LYS A 140 -6.45 12.73 10.36
CA LYS A 140 -5.94 11.36 10.57
C LYS A 140 -4.48 11.41 10.95
N ARG A 141 -4.13 10.72 12.05
CA ARG A 141 -2.76 10.60 12.55
C ARG A 141 -2.46 9.18 12.96
N TRP A 142 -1.27 8.74 12.61
CA TRP A 142 -0.70 7.47 13.06
C TRP A 142 0.69 7.69 13.59
N THR A 143 1.03 6.91 14.61
CA THR A 143 2.33 6.96 15.26
C THR A 143 3.06 5.66 14.99
N VAL A 144 4.32 5.76 14.62
CA VAL A 144 5.27 4.65 14.51
C VAL A 144 6.34 4.86 15.56
N VAL A 145 6.53 3.90 16.43
CA VAL A 145 7.53 3.93 17.50
C VAL A 145 8.56 2.85 17.26
N TYR A 146 9.81 3.22 17.28
CA TYR A 146 10.97 2.34 17.32
C TYR A 146 11.61 2.47 18.69
N ASP A 147 11.76 1.38 19.43
CA ASP A 147 12.31 1.35 20.78
C ASP A 147 13.81 1.02 20.85
N GLY A 148 14.45 0.83 19.70
CA GLY A 148 15.84 0.39 19.57
C GLY A 148 15.96 -1.05 19.06
N MET A 149 14.88 -1.85 19.11
CA MET A 149 14.83 -3.24 18.67
C MET A 149 13.59 -3.54 17.83
N THR A 150 12.44 -3.10 18.28
CA THR A 150 11.14 -3.40 17.65
C THR A 150 10.43 -2.14 17.19
N VAL A 151 9.59 -2.32 16.17
CA VAL A 151 8.79 -1.23 15.60
C VAL A 151 7.31 -1.53 15.77
N ARG A 152 6.54 -0.54 16.22
CA ARG A 152 5.08 -0.63 16.37
C ARG A 152 4.41 0.56 15.71
N ALA A 153 3.27 0.32 15.05
CA ALA A 153 2.43 1.36 14.48
C ALA A 153 1.02 1.30 15.08
N PHE A 154 0.51 2.44 15.51
CA PHE A 154 -0.82 2.55 16.11
C PHE A 154 -1.45 3.93 15.83
N PRO A 155 -2.79 4.04 15.87
CA PRO A 155 -3.44 5.33 15.71
C PRO A 155 -3.02 6.29 16.82
N ALA A 156 -2.69 7.53 16.46
CA ALA A 156 -2.42 8.55 17.46
C ALA A 156 -3.73 8.91 18.18
N VAL A 157 -3.75 8.72 19.49
CA VAL A 157 -4.89 9.14 20.31
C VAL A 157 -4.86 10.65 20.42
N VAL A 158 -5.84 11.33 19.82
CA VAL A 158 -6.06 12.75 20.04
C VAL A 158 -6.75 12.87 21.41
N LEU A 159 -5.99 13.11 22.48
CA LEU A 159 -6.57 13.60 23.72
C LEU A 159 -7.20 14.97 23.43
N LYS A 160 -8.52 15.04 23.29
CA LYS A 160 -9.24 16.30 23.36
C LYS A 160 -9.10 16.79 24.82
N LEU A 161 -8.27 17.82 25.00
CA LEU A 161 -8.29 18.66 26.19
C LEU A 161 -9.52 19.55 26.14
#